data_b06f654b20f19e4725b546580dcc05ad
#
_entry.id   b06f654b20f19e4725b546580dcc05ad
#
_cell.length_a   1.000
_cell.length_b   1.000
_cell.length_c   1.000
_cell.angle_alpha   90.00
_cell.angle_beta   90.00
_cell.angle_gamma   90.00
#
_symmetry.space_group_name_H-M   'P 1'
#
loop_
_entity.id
_entity.type
_entity.pdbx_description
1 polymer ?
#
loop_
_entity_poly.entity_id
_entity_poly.type
_entity_poly.pdbx_seq_one_letter_code
_entity_poly.pdbx_strand_id
1 'polypeptide(L)'
;MYRLLREHGFVVTLFDSGSALLDHGGFDKASCIVLDINLDGESGIDLRRRLAEEGVTVPVIYITGNDSAANRAAAIASGCVAYLTKPFSAQSLIESVTSASAR
;
A
#
# COMPACT_ATOMS: atom_id res chain seq x y z
N MET A 1 -9.44 1.14 -9.10
CA MET A 1 -8.98 0.46 -7.85
C MET A 1 -9.97 0.62 -6.69
N TYR A 2 -10.34 1.83 -6.36
CA TYR A 2 -11.25 2.11 -5.25
C TYR A 2 -12.58 1.38 -5.37
N ARG A 3 -13.24 1.52 -6.53
CA ARG A 3 -14.53 0.88 -6.79
C ARG A 3 -14.42 -0.63 -6.72
N LEU A 4 -13.35 -1.19 -7.29
CA LEU A 4 -13.12 -2.63 -7.30
C LEU A 4 -13.07 -3.19 -5.89
N LEU A 5 -12.32 -2.55 -5.02
CA LEU A 5 -12.19 -3.01 -3.63
C LEU A 5 -13.53 -2.91 -2.88
N ARG A 6 -14.29 -1.84 -3.11
CA ARG A 6 -15.60 -1.68 -2.48
C ARG A 6 -16.57 -2.76 -2.95
N GLU A 7 -16.54 -3.10 -4.23
CA GLU A 7 -17.41 -4.15 -4.78
C GLU A 7 -17.12 -5.52 -4.17
N HIS A 8 -15.90 -5.73 -3.67
CA HIS A 8 -15.52 -6.97 -3.02
C HIS A 8 -15.69 -6.91 -1.49
N GLY A 9 -16.39 -5.92 -0.99
CA GLY A 9 -16.74 -5.85 0.42
C GLY A 9 -15.73 -5.17 1.32
N PHE A 10 -14.72 -4.52 0.75
CA PHE A 10 -13.74 -3.79 1.55
C PHE A 10 -14.19 -2.36 1.80
N VAL A 11 -13.95 -1.87 3.01
CA VAL A 11 -14.15 -0.45 3.34
C VAL A 11 -12.86 0.28 2.99
N VAL A 12 -12.96 1.25 2.08
CA VAL A 12 -11.79 1.91 1.51
C VAL A 12 -11.80 3.40 1.83
N THR A 13 -10.66 3.90 2.30
CA THR A 13 -10.44 5.33 2.49
C THR A 13 -9.29 5.76 1.59
N LEU A 14 -9.49 6.84 0.84
CA LEU A 14 -8.49 7.37 -0.08
C LEU A 14 -7.78 8.57 0.53
N PHE A 15 -6.48 8.68 0.23
CA PHE A 15 -5.66 9.82 0.63
C PHE A 15 -4.91 10.36 -0.56
N ASP A 16 -4.86 11.69 -0.69
CA ASP A 16 -4.18 12.35 -1.80
C ASP A 16 -2.67 12.42 -1.61
N SER A 17 -2.19 12.24 -0.40
CA SER A 17 -0.77 12.39 -0.09
C SER A 17 -0.37 11.56 1.12
N GLY A 18 0.92 11.36 1.27
CA GLY A 18 1.46 10.70 2.46
C GLY A 18 1.15 11.46 3.73
N SER A 19 1.20 12.79 3.67
CA SER A 19 0.87 13.64 4.83
C SER A 19 -0.57 13.45 5.28
N ALA A 20 -1.51 13.38 4.33
CA ALA A 20 -2.91 13.16 4.66
C ALA A 20 -3.11 11.80 5.33
N LEU A 21 -2.42 10.77 4.84
CA LEU A 21 -2.47 9.43 5.43
C LEU A 21 -1.94 9.45 6.86
N LEU A 22 -0.78 10.06 7.08
CA LEU A 22 -0.17 10.13 8.41
C LEU A 22 -1.05 10.88 9.40
N ASP A 23 -1.64 12.01 8.95
CA ASP A 23 -2.50 12.84 9.80
C ASP A 23 -3.80 12.15 10.17
N HIS A 24 -4.29 11.26 9.32
CA HIS A 24 -5.54 10.56 9.57
C HIS A 24 -5.46 9.65 10.81
N GLY A 25 -4.36 8.94 10.96
CA GLY A 25 -4.22 7.95 12.04
C GLY A 25 -5.18 6.78 11.87
N GLY A 26 -5.56 6.15 12.97
CA GLY A 26 -6.54 5.07 12.94
C GLY A 26 -6.06 3.79 12.25
N PHE A 27 -4.77 3.58 12.18
CA PHE A 27 -4.19 2.42 11.48
C PHE A 27 -4.51 1.09 12.14
N ASP A 28 -4.84 1.10 13.42
CA ASP A 28 -5.23 -0.10 14.16
C ASP A 28 -6.50 -0.75 13.60
N LYS A 29 -7.31 0.02 12.88
CA LYS A 29 -8.55 -0.46 12.27
C LYS A 29 -8.37 -0.89 10.82
N ALA A 30 -7.20 -0.65 10.24
CA ALA A 30 -6.94 -0.98 8.84
C ALA A 30 -6.45 -2.41 8.72
N SER A 31 -6.92 -3.11 7.69
CA SER A 31 -6.47 -4.48 7.38
C SER A 31 -5.21 -4.46 6.54
N CYS A 32 -5.06 -3.47 5.68
CA CYS A 32 -3.85 -3.26 4.90
C CYS A 32 -3.82 -1.84 4.35
N ILE A 33 -2.65 -1.44 3.87
CA ILE A 33 -2.44 -0.15 3.22
C ILE A 33 -1.90 -0.41 1.82
N VAL A 34 -2.50 0.23 0.82
CA VAL A 34 -2.00 0.17 -0.57
C VAL A 34 -1.31 1.48 -0.86
N LEU A 35 -0.03 1.42 -1.18
CA LEU A 35 0.80 2.59 -1.42
C LEU A 35 1.37 2.59 -2.83
N ASP A 36 1.25 3.72 -3.52
CA ASP A 36 1.99 3.95 -4.75
C ASP A 36 3.42 4.32 -4.37
N ILE A 37 4.41 3.68 -5.01
CA ILE A 37 5.82 3.98 -4.75
C ILE A 37 6.16 5.40 -5.16
N ASN A 38 5.52 5.88 -6.23
CA ASN A 38 5.79 7.22 -6.78
C ASN A 38 4.66 8.17 -6.39
N LEU A 39 4.71 8.68 -5.17
CA LEU A 39 3.80 9.72 -4.69
C LEU A 39 4.39 11.08 -5.06
N ASP A 40 3.54 12.10 -5.16
CA ASP A 40 3.97 13.46 -5.47
C ASP A 40 4.99 13.94 -4.44
N GLY A 41 6.24 14.08 -4.88
CA GLY A 41 7.32 14.57 -4.03
C GLY A 41 7.75 13.64 -2.90
N GLU A 42 7.25 12.41 -2.87
CA GLU A 42 7.57 11.48 -1.81
C GLU A 42 7.54 10.04 -2.33
N SER A 43 8.41 9.19 -1.79
CA SER A 43 8.42 7.77 -2.10
C SER A 43 7.47 7.03 -1.15
N GLY A 44 6.66 6.12 -1.70
CA GLY A 44 5.81 5.26 -0.88
C GLY A 44 6.62 4.38 0.07
N ILE A 45 7.85 4.03 -0.33
CA ILE A 45 8.76 3.24 0.51
C ILE A 45 9.22 4.07 1.71
N ASP A 46 9.55 5.34 1.51
CA ASP A 46 9.91 6.23 2.61
C ASP A 46 8.72 6.47 3.54
N LEU A 47 7.53 6.58 2.99
CA LEU A 47 6.31 6.70 3.79
C LEU A 47 6.12 5.46 4.66
N ARG A 48 6.34 4.27 4.12
CA ARG A 48 6.26 3.02 4.89
C ARG A 48 7.25 3.01 6.04
N ARG A 49 8.46 3.53 5.81
CA ARG A 49 9.48 3.63 6.86
C ARG A 49 9.00 4.54 7.98
N ARG A 50 8.42 5.68 7.64
CA ARG A 50 7.88 6.63 8.62
C ARG A 50 6.76 6.00 9.44
N LEU A 51 5.87 5.25 8.78
CA LEU A 51 4.80 4.53 9.47
C LEU A 51 5.37 3.50 10.47
N ALA A 52 6.39 2.76 10.05
CA ALA A 52 7.04 1.79 10.93
C ALA A 52 7.68 2.45 12.15
N GLU A 53 8.29 3.62 11.96
CA GLU A 53 8.88 4.39 13.06
C GLU A 53 7.82 4.85 14.06
N GLU A 54 6.59 5.02 13.63
CA GLU A 54 5.46 5.38 14.48
C GLU A 54 4.74 4.17 15.06
N GLY A 55 5.29 2.98 14.86
CA GLY A 55 4.72 1.75 15.42
C GLY A 55 3.60 1.13 14.59
N VAL A 56 3.40 1.59 13.36
CA VAL A 56 2.37 1.05 12.49
C VAL A 56 2.86 -0.26 11.88
N THR A 57 2.16 -1.35 12.15
CA THR A 57 2.53 -2.69 11.67
C THR A 57 1.56 -3.25 10.65
N VAL A 58 0.65 -2.43 10.14
CA VAL A 58 -0.36 -2.82 9.14
C VAL A 58 0.35 -3.31 7.87
N PRO A 59 -0.08 -4.44 7.30
CA PRO A 59 0.51 -4.94 6.04
C PRO A 59 0.42 -3.93 4.92
N VAL A 60 1.46 -3.83 4.11
CA VAL A 60 1.56 -2.86 3.00
C VAL A 60 1.67 -3.59 1.69
N ILE A 61 0.92 -3.11 0.70
CA ILE A 61 0.98 -3.53 -0.68
C ILE A 61 1.46 -2.33 -1.48
N TYR A 62 2.55 -2.50 -2.23
CA TYR A 62 3.03 -1.44 -3.12
C TYR A 62 2.48 -1.61 -4.52
N ILE A 63 2.16 -0.48 -5.16
CA ILE A 63 1.85 -0.43 -6.59
C ILE A 63 2.80 0.57 -7.24
N THR A 64 3.17 0.32 -8.49
CA THR A 64 4.04 1.23 -9.21
C THR A 64 3.82 1.14 -10.71
N GLY A 65 3.90 2.27 -11.39
CA GLY A 65 3.94 2.34 -12.85
C GLY A 65 5.36 2.30 -13.39
N ASN A 66 6.35 2.29 -12.52
CA ASN A 66 7.76 2.34 -12.88
C ASN A 66 8.53 1.24 -12.16
N ASP A 67 8.41 0.02 -12.70
CA ASP A 67 9.11 -1.14 -12.14
C ASP A 67 10.60 -1.04 -12.46
N SER A 68 11.42 -1.18 -11.43
CA SER A 68 12.87 -1.24 -11.58
C SER A 68 13.43 -2.20 -10.54
N ALA A 69 14.63 -2.72 -10.79
CA ALA A 69 15.30 -3.60 -9.84
C ALA A 69 15.52 -2.88 -8.50
N ALA A 70 15.85 -1.59 -8.55
CA ALA A 70 16.07 -0.81 -7.34
C ALA A 70 14.78 -0.64 -6.53
N ASN A 71 13.67 -0.29 -7.18
CA ASN A 71 12.38 -0.15 -6.51
C ASN A 71 11.91 -1.48 -5.92
N ARG A 72 12.06 -2.55 -6.68
CA ARG A 72 11.65 -3.88 -6.22
C ARG A 72 12.45 -4.33 -5.01
N ALA A 73 13.77 -4.15 -5.05
CA ALA A 73 14.64 -4.52 -3.93
C ALA A 73 14.31 -3.71 -2.68
N ALA A 74 14.09 -2.41 -2.83
CA ALA A 74 13.74 -1.54 -1.70
C ALA A 74 12.38 -1.92 -1.11
N ALA A 75 11.41 -2.24 -1.96
CA ALA A 75 10.08 -2.66 -1.52
C ALA A 75 10.15 -3.95 -0.69
N ILE A 76 10.88 -4.94 -1.19
CA ILE A 76 11.07 -6.22 -0.50
C ILE A 76 11.78 -6.00 0.84
N ALA A 77 12.81 -5.17 0.85
CA ALA A 77 13.57 -4.88 2.07
C ALA A 77 12.71 -4.18 3.12
N SER A 78 11.69 -3.42 2.71
CA SER A 78 10.78 -2.75 3.64
C SER A 78 9.75 -3.69 4.27
N GLY A 79 9.65 -4.94 3.79
CA GLY A 79 8.74 -5.92 4.36
C GLY A 79 7.31 -5.86 3.83
N CYS A 80 7.12 -5.55 2.55
CA CYS A 80 5.79 -5.50 1.96
C CYS A 80 5.19 -6.91 1.78
N VAL A 81 3.85 -6.96 1.72
CA VAL A 81 3.12 -8.19 1.45
C VAL A 81 3.13 -8.51 -0.04
N ALA A 82 3.01 -7.48 -0.88
CA ALA A 82 2.96 -7.63 -2.31
C ALA A 82 3.50 -6.40 -3.01
N TYR A 83 3.96 -6.59 -4.23
CA TYR A 83 4.47 -5.54 -5.10
C TYR A 83 3.82 -5.73 -6.46
N LEU A 84 2.98 -4.79 -6.84
CA LEU A 84 2.22 -4.87 -8.09
C LEU A 84 2.67 -3.79 -9.07
N THR A 85 2.88 -4.18 -10.32
CA THR A 85 3.24 -3.23 -11.37
C THR A 85 2.02 -2.88 -12.21
N LYS A 86 1.88 -1.61 -12.61
CA LYS A 86 0.80 -1.17 -13.48
C LYS A 86 1.13 -1.50 -14.94
N PRO A 87 0.18 -1.96 -15.73
CA PRO A 87 -1.16 -2.35 -15.31
C PRO A 87 -1.18 -3.70 -14.60
N PHE A 88 -1.89 -3.78 -13.49
CA PHE A 88 -2.11 -5.05 -12.79
C PHE A 88 -3.54 -5.53 -13.02
N SER A 89 -3.78 -6.83 -12.88
CA SER A 89 -5.13 -7.37 -13.03
C SER A 89 -5.95 -7.10 -11.77
N ALA A 90 -7.28 -7.03 -11.94
CA ALA A 90 -8.19 -6.92 -10.81
C ALA A 90 -8.00 -8.08 -9.84
N GLN A 91 -7.81 -9.28 -10.39
CA GLN A 91 -7.59 -10.48 -9.59
C GLN A 91 -6.33 -10.37 -8.71
N SER A 92 -5.24 -9.89 -9.28
CA SER A 92 -3.98 -9.73 -8.53
C SER A 92 -4.15 -8.78 -7.35
N LEU A 93 -4.85 -7.66 -7.56
CA LEU A 93 -5.10 -6.70 -6.49
C LEU A 93 -5.96 -7.32 -5.39
N ILE A 94 -7.06 -7.96 -5.76
CA ILE A 94 -7.99 -8.55 -4.80
C ILE A 94 -7.31 -9.67 -4.01
N GLU A 95 -6.53 -10.52 -4.66
CA GLU A 95 -5.79 -11.59 -3.98
C GLU A 95 -4.78 -11.03 -2.98
N SER A 96 -4.08 -9.95 -3.36
CA SER A 96 -3.10 -9.31 -2.48
C SER A 96 -3.77 -8.70 -1.25
N VAL A 97 -4.87 -7.99 -1.43
CA VAL A 97 -5.60 -7.37 -0.33
C VAL A 97 -6.21 -8.45 0.57
N THR A 98 -6.79 -9.49 0.00
CA THR A 98 -7.37 -10.60 0.75
C THR A 98 -6.31 -11.30 1.60
N SER A 99 -5.16 -11.57 1.00
CA SER A 99 -4.03 -12.20 1.70
C SER A 99 -3.53 -11.33 2.85
N ALA A 100 -3.41 -10.03 2.63
CA ALA A 100 -2.98 -9.09 3.66
C ALA A 100 -3.99 -9.04 4.81
N SER A 101 -5.28 -9.02 4.48
CA SER A 101 -6.36 -8.94 5.48
C SER A 101 -6.48 -10.20 6.33
N ALA A 102 -5.98 -11.33 5.83
CA ALA A 102 -6.03 -12.61 6.54
C ALA A 102 -4.89 -12.79 7.56
N ARG A 103 -3.97 -11.87 7.62
CA ARG A 103 -2.79 -11.95 8.50
C ARG A 103 -3.08 -11.59 9.95
#